data_d904abfa8af419e8be625d8791173c6d
#
_entry.id   d904abfa8af419e8be625d8791173c6d
#
_cell.length_a   1.000
_cell.length_b   1.000
_cell.length_c   1.000
_cell.angle_alpha   90.00
_cell.angle_beta   90.00
_cell.angle_gamma   90.00
#
_symmetry.space_group_name_H-M   'P 1'
#
loop_
_entity.id
_entity.type
_entity.pdbx_description
1 polymer ?
#
loop_
_entity_poly.entity_id
_entity_poly.type
_entity_poly.pdbx_seq_one_letter_code
_entity_poly.pdbx_strand_id
1 'polypeptide(L)' 'TIPFVLDGQVLGENLRWCGKDQAWLERTAQANTILPSEILLLVGNETEDYFLLKKESRHSAGL' A
#
# COMPACT_ATOMS: atom_id res chain seq x y z
N THR A 1 0.95 7.84 11.99
CA THR A 1 0.78 6.97 10.83
C THR A 1 0.48 7.80 9.60
N ILE A 2 1.16 7.51 8.52
CA ILE A 2 1.07 8.31 7.31
C ILE A 2 0.61 7.41 6.17
N PRO A 3 -0.42 7.81 5.40
CA PRO A 3 -0.87 6.97 4.29
C PRO A 3 0.12 7.02 3.13
N PHE A 4 0.44 5.86 2.60
CA PHE A 4 1.31 5.72 1.42
C PHE A 4 0.50 5.36 0.18
N VAL A 5 -0.60 4.62 0.35
CA VAL A 5 -1.47 4.23 -0.75
C VAL A 5 -2.91 4.33 -0.26
N LEU A 6 -3.76 4.95 -1.07
CA LEU A 6 -5.19 5.03 -0.80
C LEU A 6 -5.92 4.60 -2.05
N ASP A 7 -6.70 3.52 -1.93
CA ASP A 7 -7.53 3.03 -3.02
C ASP A 7 -6.73 2.82 -4.29
N GLY A 8 -5.57 2.21 -4.15
CA GLY A 8 -4.69 1.91 -5.27
C GLY A 8 -3.88 3.08 -5.77
N GLN A 9 -4.03 4.24 -5.16
CA GLN A 9 -3.34 5.45 -5.60
C GLN A 9 -2.13 5.70 -4.71
N VAL A 10 -0.96 5.77 -5.31
CA VAL A 10 0.29 5.93 -4.57
C VAL A 10 0.48 7.39 -4.21
N LEU A 11 0.78 7.63 -2.94
CA LEU A 11 1.06 8.96 -2.42
C LEU A 11 2.57 9.12 -2.30
N GLY A 12 3.20 9.44 -3.42
CA GLY A 12 4.65 9.44 -3.51
C GLY A 12 5.32 10.42 -2.55
N GLU A 13 4.68 11.57 -2.31
CA GLU A 13 5.25 12.54 -1.39
C GLU A 13 5.33 11.98 0.03
N ASN A 14 4.29 11.23 0.42
CA ASN A 14 4.28 10.66 1.76
C ASN A 14 5.33 9.57 1.90
N LEU A 15 5.55 8.80 0.83
CA LEU A 15 6.64 7.82 0.83
C LEU A 15 7.98 8.52 1.06
N ARG A 16 8.24 9.58 0.30
CA ARG A 16 9.51 10.29 0.44
C ARG A 16 9.65 10.93 1.81
N TRP A 17 8.56 11.42 2.35
CA TRP A 17 8.57 12.02 3.68
C TRP A 17 9.07 11.04 4.72
N CYS A 18 8.75 9.77 4.55
CA CYS A 18 9.16 8.73 5.49
C CYS A 18 10.43 8.01 5.06
N GLY A 19 11.15 8.55 4.06
CA GLY A 19 12.39 7.94 3.61
C GLY A 19 12.21 6.71 2.77
N LYS A 20 11.03 6.54 2.18
CA LYS A 20 10.73 5.38 1.36
C LYS A 20 10.55 5.81 -0.09
N ASP A 21 10.54 4.84 -1.00
CA ASP A 21 10.41 5.14 -2.41
C ASP A 21 9.55 4.09 -3.10
N GLN A 22 9.43 4.21 -4.41
CA GLN A 22 8.63 3.29 -5.19
C GLN A 22 9.14 1.86 -5.07
N ALA A 23 10.45 1.68 -5.00
CA ALA A 23 11.01 0.34 -4.86
C ALA A 23 10.59 -0.30 -3.55
N TRP A 24 10.57 0.47 -2.47
CA TRP A 24 10.08 -0.02 -1.19
C TRP A 24 8.63 -0.47 -1.30
N LEU A 25 7.82 0.36 -1.97
CA LEU A 25 6.40 0.04 -2.13
C LEU A 25 6.22 -1.25 -2.89
N GLU A 26 6.98 -1.42 -3.98
CA GLU A 26 6.85 -2.62 -4.80
C GLU A 26 7.31 -3.85 -4.04
N ARG A 27 8.38 -3.75 -3.27
CA ARG A 27 8.83 -4.88 -2.46
C ARG A 27 7.80 -5.24 -1.41
N THR A 28 7.17 -4.23 -0.80
CA THR A 28 6.17 -4.47 0.22
C THR A 28 4.94 -5.16 -0.39
N ALA A 29 4.51 -4.70 -1.55
CA ALA A 29 3.38 -5.32 -2.22
C ALA A 29 3.69 -6.77 -2.59
N GLN A 30 4.90 -7.02 -3.10
CA GLN A 30 5.32 -8.37 -3.44
C GLN A 30 5.35 -9.28 -2.22
N ALA A 31 5.84 -8.77 -1.11
CA ALA A 31 5.89 -9.55 0.12
C ALA A 31 4.50 -9.95 0.59
N ASN A 32 3.49 -9.19 0.21
CA ASN A 32 2.11 -9.47 0.54
C ASN A 32 1.35 -10.12 -0.61
N THR A 33 2.06 -10.45 -1.69
CA THR A 33 1.51 -11.17 -2.84
C THR A 33 0.37 -10.40 -3.50
N ILE A 34 0.51 -9.08 -3.62
CA ILE A 34 -0.49 -8.26 -4.30
C ILE A 34 0.21 -7.21 -5.15
N LEU A 35 -0.56 -6.62 -6.05
CA LEU A 35 -0.08 -5.49 -6.84
C LEU A 35 -0.38 -4.20 -6.09
N PRO A 36 0.42 -3.15 -6.28
CA PRO A 36 0.12 -1.87 -5.63
C PRO A 36 -1.28 -1.35 -5.93
N SER A 37 -1.79 -1.60 -7.14
CA SER A 37 -3.13 -1.15 -7.50
C SER A 37 -4.22 -1.89 -6.72
N GLU A 38 -3.88 -3.02 -6.10
CA GLU A 38 -4.83 -3.78 -5.31
C GLU A 38 -4.83 -3.39 -3.84
N ILE A 39 -4.03 -2.42 -3.46
CA ILE A 39 -3.96 -1.98 -2.08
C ILE A 39 -5.06 -0.96 -1.84
N LEU A 40 -5.95 -1.26 -0.91
CA LEU A 40 -6.97 -0.30 -0.51
C LEU A 40 -6.36 0.77 0.39
N LEU A 41 -5.53 0.34 1.32
CA LEU A 41 -4.91 1.25 2.28
C LEU A 41 -3.56 0.70 2.67
N LEU A 42 -2.55 1.54 2.60
CA LEU A 42 -1.24 1.23 3.14
C LEU A 42 -0.77 2.44 3.92
N VAL A 43 -0.55 2.26 5.21
CA VAL A 43 -0.08 3.34 6.08
C VAL A 43 1.14 2.86 6.84
N GLY A 44 1.95 3.81 7.26
CA GLY A 44 3.14 3.47 8.01
C GLY A 44 3.78 4.72 8.58
N ASN A 45 5.06 4.61 8.90
CA ASN A 45 5.82 5.73 9.43
C ASN A 45 7.26 5.59 8.95
N GLU A 46 8.19 6.21 9.65
CA GLU A 46 9.60 6.18 9.24
C GLU A 46 10.28 4.85 9.52
N THR A 47 9.63 3.98 10.27
CA THR A 47 10.21 2.67 10.59
C THR A 47 9.81 1.66 9.53
N GLU A 48 10.10 0.38 9.80
CA GLU A 48 9.71 -0.69 8.90
C GLU A 48 8.27 -1.15 9.14
N ASP A 49 7.61 -0.62 10.14
CA ASP A 49 6.25 -1.02 10.45
C ASP A 49 5.26 -0.41 9.47
N TYR A 50 4.26 -1.19 9.12
CA TYR A 50 3.21 -0.69 8.25
C TYR A 50 1.95 -1.52 8.47
N PHE A 51 0.83 -0.98 8.00
CA PHE A 51 -0.46 -1.65 8.02
C PHE A 51 -1.03 -1.62 6.61
N LEU A 52 -1.44 -2.76 6.10
CA LEU A 52 -1.88 -2.89 4.72
C LEU A 52 -3.23 -3.58 4.66
N LEU A 53 -4.16 -2.98 3.91
CA LEU A 53 -5.45 -3.59 3.61
C LEU A 53 -5.56 -3.79 2.11
N LYS A 54 -5.98 -4.98 1.71
CA LYS A 54 -6.24 -5.28 0.30
C LYS A 54 -7.63 -4.83 -0.07
N LYS A 55 -7.79 -4.43 -1.32
CA LYS A 55 -9.14 -4.26 -1.86
C LYS A 55 -9.84 -5.60 -1.89
N GLU A 56 -11.12 -5.60 -1.60
CA GLU A 56 -11.89 -6.81 -1.73
C GLU A 56 -12.09 -7.12 -3.19
N SER A 57 -11.98 -8.37 -3.51
CA SER A 57 -12.27 -8.75 -4.84
C SER A 57 -13.75 -8.64 -5.02
N ARG A 58 -14.23 -8.24 -5.71
CA ARG A 58 -15.47 -8.06 -5.84
C ARG A 58 -16.17 -9.00 -6.32
N HIS A 59 -16.05 -9.51 -6.72
CA HIS A 59 -16.65 -10.36 -7.23
C HIS A 59 -17.39 -11.11 -6.55
N SER A 60 -17.03 -11.09 -6.01
CA SER A 60 -17.62 -11.89 -5.36
C SER A 60 -18.85 -11.52 -5.09
N ALA A 61 -18.96 -10.86 -5.41
CA ALA A 61 -19.93 -10.57 -5.04
C ALA A 61 -20.95 -11.12 -5.53
N GLY A 62 -20.99 -11.42 -5.86
CA GLY A 62 -21.81 -11.81 -6.25
C GLY A 62 -22.40 -12.46 -5.99
N LEU A 63 -22.14 -12.53 -5.86
CA LEU A 63 -22.71 -13.01 -5.76
C LEU A 63 -23.19 -13.13 -5.59
#